data_4070b1329e97e3f78cdb9a400dd7a748
#
_entry.id   4070b1329e97e3f78cdb9a400dd7a748
#
_cell.length_a   1.000
_cell.length_b   1.000
_cell.length_c   1.000
_cell.angle_alpha   90.00
_cell.angle_beta   90.00
_cell.angle_gamma   90.00
#
_symmetry.space_group_name_H-M   'P 1'
#
loop_
_entity.id
_entity.type
_entity.pdbx_description
1 polymer ?
#
loop_
_entity_poly.entity_id
_entity_poly.type
_entity_poly.pdbx_seq_one_letter_code
_entity_poly.pdbx_strand_id
1 'polypeptide(L)'
;MWTDSRSLNLSKIFTMIFMVLLVASMIGAPWLVTRLLSMSQPAQNAGSTLFLLSIYIGSVPAATLLALLYALLHQIGSGHVFITENVAYLRFISWCCFAGAAICIASGFYYIPWFAPGIAAAFMGLVIRVVKNVVAEAVALQDESDLTI
;
A
#
# COMPACT_ATOMS: atom_id res chain seq x y z
N MET A 1 2.70 -27.36 -11.52
CA MET A 1 3.66 -26.52 -10.82
C MET A 1 3.67 -25.15 -11.50
N TRP A 2 3.06 -24.15 -10.88
CA TRP A 2 3.14 -22.78 -11.36
C TRP A 2 4.57 -22.32 -11.09
N THR A 3 5.29 -22.02 -12.13
CA THR A 3 6.67 -21.56 -12.01
C THR A 3 6.68 -20.23 -11.25
N ASP A 4 7.49 -20.12 -10.21
CA ASP A 4 7.63 -18.91 -9.35
C ASP A 4 7.79 -17.62 -10.17
N SER A 5 8.42 -17.73 -11.34
CA SER A 5 8.56 -16.63 -12.30
C SER A 5 7.24 -16.08 -12.85
N ARG A 6 6.23 -16.93 -13.07
CA ARG A 6 4.92 -16.49 -13.57
C ARG A 6 4.13 -15.74 -12.50
N SER A 7 4.18 -16.21 -11.26
CA SER A 7 3.53 -15.56 -10.13
C SER A 7 4.14 -14.17 -9.86
N LEU A 8 5.47 -14.06 -9.88
CA LEU A 8 6.17 -12.79 -9.72
C LEU A 8 5.86 -11.81 -10.84
N ASN A 9 5.86 -12.26 -12.09
CA ASN A 9 5.50 -11.40 -13.22
C ASN A 9 4.05 -10.91 -13.13
N LEU A 10 3.14 -11.78 -12.72
CA LEU A 10 1.74 -11.40 -12.50
C LEU A 10 1.63 -10.33 -11.41
N SER A 11 2.32 -10.49 -10.29
CA SER A 11 2.34 -9.50 -9.20
C SER A 11 2.93 -8.16 -9.64
N LYS A 12 3.99 -8.16 -10.44
CA LYS A 12 4.55 -6.93 -11.03
C LYS A 12 3.56 -6.22 -11.95
N ILE A 13 2.86 -6.99 -12.81
CA ILE A 13 1.83 -6.44 -13.71
C ILE A 13 0.69 -5.81 -12.89
N PHE A 14 0.18 -6.50 -11.86
CA PHE A 14 -0.84 -5.93 -10.99
C PHE A 14 -0.37 -4.65 -10.29
N THR A 15 0.87 -4.63 -9.80
CA THR A 15 1.42 -3.41 -9.17
C THR A 15 1.48 -2.24 -10.15
N MET A 16 1.87 -2.49 -11.40
CA MET A 16 1.86 -1.49 -12.46
C MET A 16 0.43 -1.00 -12.79
N ILE A 17 -0.53 -1.92 -12.87
CA ILE A 17 -1.94 -1.58 -13.09
C ILE A 17 -2.43 -0.67 -11.95
N PHE A 18 -2.14 -0.99 -10.70
CA PHE A 18 -2.50 -0.15 -9.55
C PHE A 18 -1.82 1.22 -9.58
N MET A 19 -0.57 1.32 -10.04
CA MET A 19 0.08 2.62 -10.24
C MET A 19 -0.67 3.48 -11.28
N VAL A 20 -1.03 2.88 -12.41
CA VAL A 20 -1.81 3.58 -13.45
C VAL A 20 -3.17 4.01 -12.92
N LEU A 21 -3.85 3.12 -12.18
CA LEU A 21 -5.15 3.42 -11.57
C LEU A 21 -5.04 4.54 -10.52
N LEU A 22 -3.96 4.59 -9.74
CA LEU A 22 -3.71 5.66 -8.79
C LEU A 22 -3.58 7.00 -9.51
N VAL A 23 -2.75 7.09 -10.55
CA VAL A 23 -2.59 8.30 -11.35
C VAL A 23 -3.92 8.70 -12.01
N ALA A 24 -4.64 7.76 -12.59
CA ALA A 24 -5.95 8.01 -13.19
C ALA A 24 -6.96 8.53 -12.15
N SER A 25 -6.96 7.97 -10.93
CA SER A 25 -7.82 8.43 -9.85
C SER A 25 -7.48 9.85 -9.38
N MET A 26 -6.19 10.21 -9.34
CA MET A 26 -5.75 11.57 -8.99
C MET A 26 -6.22 12.59 -10.03
N ILE A 27 -6.09 12.27 -11.33
CA ILE A 27 -6.55 13.13 -12.42
C ILE A 27 -8.08 13.24 -12.42
N GLY A 28 -8.77 12.12 -12.19
CA GLY A 28 -10.23 12.05 -12.17
C GLY A 28 -10.88 12.49 -10.84
N ALA A 29 -10.08 12.77 -9.80
CA ALA A 29 -10.58 13.09 -8.47
C ALA A 29 -11.61 14.24 -8.45
N PRO A 30 -11.44 15.39 -9.15
CA PRO A 30 -12.42 16.46 -9.13
C PRO A 30 -13.77 16.01 -9.70
N TRP A 31 -13.76 15.24 -10.77
CA TRP A 31 -14.97 14.72 -11.39
C TRP A 31 -15.65 13.67 -10.52
N LEU A 32 -14.87 12.74 -9.96
CA LEU A 32 -15.35 11.71 -9.05
C LEU A 32 -16.00 12.31 -7.80
N VAL A 33 -15.36 13.30 -7.19
CA VAL A 33 -15.88 13.99 -6.01
C VAL A 33 -17.17 14.73 -6.34
N THR A 34 -17.24 15.43 -7.47
CA THR A 34 -18.49 16.11 -7.90
C THR A 34 -19.63 15.10 -8.08
N ARG A 35 -19.37 13.95 -8.66
CA ARG A 35 -20.37 12.87 -8.80
C ARG A 35 -20.79 12.31 -7.46
N LEU A 36 -19.86 12.06 -6.55
CA LEU A 36 -20.15 11.57 -5.20
C LEU A 36 -21.04 12.56 -4.44
N LEU A 37 -20.70 13.83 -4.49
CA LEU A 37 -21.47 14.90 -3.84
C LEU A 37 -22.91 14.99 -4.38
N SER A 38 -23.10 14.77 -5.69
CA SER A 38 -24.44 14.79 -6.30
C SER A 38 -25.31 13.59 -5.88
N MET A 39 -24.71 12.49 -5.41
CA MET A 39 -25.41 11.25 -5.05
C MET A 39 -25.63 11.08 -3.54
N SER A 40 -24.92 11.83 -2.69
CA SER A 40 -24.92 11.60 -1.25
C SER A 40 -25.05 12.89 -0.46
N GLN A 41 -26.17 13.03 0.27
CA GLN A 41 -26.43 14.17 1.17
C GLN A 41 -25.35 14.35 2.25
N PRO A 42 -24.86 13.27 2.94
CA PRO A 42 -23.78 13.42 3.91
C PRO A 42 -22.47 13.92 3.27
N ALA A 43 -22.19 13.54 2.03
CA ALA A 43 -21.01 14.01 1.30
C ALA A 43 -21.11 15.51 0.97
N GLN A 44 -22.30 16.01 0.63
CA GLN A 44 -22.52 17.43 0.34
C GLN A 44 -22.21 18.31 1.56
N ASN A 45 -22.56 17.87 2.77
CA ASN A 45 -22.31 18.61 4.00
C ASN A 45 -20.80 18.73 4.33
N ALA A 46 -19.99 17.75 3.92
CA ALA A 46 -18.55 17.77 4.13
C ALA A 46 -17.81 18.70 3.16
N GLY A 47 -18.38 18.95 1.98
CA GLY A 47 -17.78 19.82 0.95
C GLY A 47 -16.68 19.13 0.12
N SER A 48 -16.53 19.60 -1.11
CA SER A 48 -15.59 19.01 -2.07
C SER A 48 -14.12 19.11 -1.66
N THR A 49 -13.75 20.17 -0.95
CA THR A 49 -12.36 20.45 -0.56
C THR A 49 -11.79 19.37 0.35
N LEU A 50 -12.57 18.91 1.37
CA LEU A 50 -12.12 17.87 2.28
C LEU A 50 -11.90 16.53 1.57
N PHE A 51 -12.80 16.18 0.63
CA PHE A 51 -12.64 14.96 -0.18
C PHE A 51 -11.40 15.02 -1.05
N LEU A 52 -11.19 16.12 -1.78
CA LEU A 52 -10.01 16.30 -2.63
C LEU A 52 -8.73 16.26 -1.80
N LEU A 53 -8.71 16.97 -0.66
CA LEU A 53 -7.58 16.96 0.25
C LEU A 53 -7.21 15.56 0.73
N SER A 54 -8.22 14.78 1.14
CA SER A 54 -8.00 13.40 1.58
C SER A 54 -7.48 12.49 0.48
N ILE A 55 -8.00 12.63 -0.75
CA ILE A 55 -7.53 11.85 -1.91
C ILE A 55 -6.08 12.20 -2.24
N TYR A 56 -5.73 13.49 -2.32
CA TYR A 56 -4.37 13.90 -2.67
C TYR A 56 -3.36 13.59 -1.57
N ILE A 57 -3.68 13.84 -0.30
CA ILE A 57 -2.78 13.48 0.81
C ILE A 57 -2.64 11.96 0.91
N GLY A 58 -3.74 11.20 0.76
CA GLY A 58 -3.74 9.75 0.78
C GLY A 58 -2.99 9.11 -0.40
N SER A 59 -2.90 9.80 -1.53
CA SER A 59 -2.15 9.32 -2.69
C SER A 59 -0.64 9.24 -2.44
N VAL A 60 -0.09 10.05 -1.55
CA VAL A 60 1.35 10.05 -1.23
C VAL A 60 1.81 8.72 -0.61
N PRO A 61 1.24 8.25 0.51
CA PRO A 61 1.61 6.94 1.04
C PRO A 61 1.24 5.79 0.09
N ALA A 62 0.17 5.91 -0.68
CA ALA A 62 -0.22 4.91 -1.67
C ALA A 62 0.81 4.79 -2.80
N ALA A 63 1.28 5.91 -3.37
CA ALA A 63 2.31 5.92 -4.40
C ALA A 63 3.64 5.37 -3.87
N THR A 64 4.04 5.77 -2.66
CA THR A 64 5.25 5.28 -2.00
C THR A 64 5.18 3.77 -1.77
N LEU A 65 4.04 3.26 -1.29
CA LEU A 65 3.80 1.84 -1.08
C LEU A 65 3.94 1.05 -2.39
N LEU A 66 3.31 1.51 -3.47
CA LEU A 66 3.37 0.83 -4.77
C LEU A 66 4.80 0.83 -5.36
N ALA A 67 5.54 1.93 -5.20
CA ALA A 67 6.94 2.01 -5.62
C ALA A 67 7.83 1.03 -4.84
N LEU A 68 7.67 0.98 -3.52
CA LEU A 68 8.40 0.04 -2.66
C LEU A 68 8.02 -1.42 -2.94
N LEU A 69 6.75 -1.68 -3.19
CA LEU A 69 6.28 -3.01 -3.56
C LEU A 69 6.87 -3.47 -4.90
N TYR A 70 6.94 -2.57 -5.87
CA TYR A 70 7.58 -2.88 -7.15
C TYR A 70 9.08 -3.17 -6.98
N ALA A 71 9.79 -2.37 -6.18
CA ALA A 71 11.19 -2.59 -5.87
C ALA A 71 11.42 -3.94 -5.17
N LEU A 72 10.58 -4.27 -4.18
CA LEU A 72 10.61 -5.56 -3.49
C LEU A 72 10.41 -6.74 -4.46
N LEU A 73 9.40 -6.66 -5.32
CA LEU A 73 9.13 -7.69 -6.33
C LEU A 73 10.27 -7.82 -7.35
N HIS A 74 10.96 -6.72 -7.66
CA HIS A 74 12.12 -6.75 -8.54
C HIS A 74 13.30 -7.47 -7.88
N GLN A 75 13.59 -7.20 -6.61
CA GLN A 75 14.62 -7.86 -5.82
C GLN A 75 14.38 -9.36 -5.71
N ILE A 76 13.15 -9.75 -5.37
CA ILE A 76 12.75 -11.16 -5.30
C ILE A 76 12.91 -11.85 -6.65
N GLY A 77 12.55 -11.19 -7.74
CA GLY A 77 12.72 -11.71 -9.11
C GLY A 77 14.17 -11.88 -9.54
N SER A 78 15.10 -11.17 -8.91
CA SER A 78 16.54 -11.29 -9.12
C SER A 78 17.20 -12.37 -8.25
N GLY A 79 16.42 -13.14 -7.50
CA GLY A 79 16.92 -14.22 -6.62
C GLY A 79 17.32 -13.75 -5.21
N HIS A 80 17.23 -12.47 -4.92
CA HIS A 80 17.58 -11.91 -3.61
C HIS A 80 16.33 -11.82 -2.72
N VAL A 81 15.92 -12.94 -2.13
CA VAL A 81 14.69 -13.03 -1.31
C VAL A 81 14.97 -12.63 0.13
N PHE A 82 15.95 -13.27 0.75
CA PHE A 82 16.29 -13.10 2.17
C PHE A 82 17.50 -12.16 2.33
N ILE A 83 17.27 -10.87 2.11
CA ILE A 83 18.25 -9.81 2.30
C ILE A 83 17.70 -8.71 3.21
N THR A 84 18.60 -8.03 3.92
CA THR A 84 18.26 -6.96 4.87
C THR A 84 17.48 -5.82 4.20
N GLU A 85 17.74 -5.53 2.93
CA GLU A 85 17.04 -4.49 2.16
C GLU A 85 15.56 -4.80 1.99
N ASN A 86 15.19 -6.07 1.78
CA ASN A 86 13.79 -6.49 1.67
C ASN A 86 13.05 -6.32 3.00
N VAL A 87 13.72 -6.54 4.13
CA VAL A 87 13.17 -6.24 5.47
C VAL A 87 12.87 -4.75 5.61
N ALA A 88 13.78 -3.89 5.12
CA ALA A 88 13.57 -2.44 5.12
C ALA A 88 12.38 -2.04 4.23
N TYR A 89 12.26 -2.58 3.03
CA TYR A 89 11.12 -2.34 2.14
C TYR A 89 9.79 -2.74 2.81
N LEU A 90 9.71 -3.92 3.40
CA LEU A 90 8.52 -4.38 4.12
C LEU A 90 8.17 -3.46 5.30
N ARG A 91 9.17 -2.97 6.02
CA ARG A 91 8.98 -2.00 7.11
C ARG A 91 8.33 -0.72 6.60
N PHE A 92 8.86 -0.12 5.54
CA PHE A 92 8.32 1.10 4.97
C PHE A 92 6.92 0.91 4.37
N ILE A 93 6.67 -0.22 3.70
CA ILE A 93 5.33 -0.57 3.19
C ILE A 93 4.32 -0.64 4.33
N SER A 94 4.66 -1.27 5.44
CA SER A 94 3.81 -1.32 6.64
C SER A 94 3.50 0.08 7.18
N TRP A 95 4.49 0.96 7.25
CA TRP A 95 4.29 2.36 7.68
C TRP A 95 3.41 3.14 6.71
N CYS A 96 3.55 2.94 5.40
CA CYS A 96 2.67 3.54 4.39
C CYS A 96 1.21 3.08 4.57
N CYS A 97 0.99 1.79 4.89
CA CYS A 97 -0.35 1.28 5.19
C CYS A 97 -0.95 1.98 6.42
N PHE A 98 -0.18 2.15 7.50
CA PHE A 98 -0.66 2.84 8.70
C PHE A 98 -0.91 4.32 8.45
N ALA A 99 -0.05 4.99 7.69
CA ALA A 99 -0.27 6.39 7.28
C ALA A 99 -1.55 6.54 6.46
N GLY A 100 -1.78 5.68 5.47
CA GLY A 100 -3.01 5.63 4.69
C GLY A 100 -4.24 5.34 5.56
N ALA A 101 -4.13 4.41 6.51
CA ALA A 101 -5.18 4.09 7.47
C ALA A 101 -5.54 5.31 8.32
N ALA A 102 -4.55 6.02 8.85
CA ALA A 102 -4.76 7.23 9.65
C ALA A 102 -5.48 8.32 8.87
N ILE A 103 -5.10 8.54 7.60
CA ILE A 103 -5.77 9.51 6.72
C ILE A 103 -7.22 9.10 6.47
N CYS A 104 -7.48 7.83 6.17
CA CYS A 104 -8.84 7.32 5.95
C CYS A 104 -9.68 7.40 7.22
N ILE A 105 -9.14 7.06 8.39
CA ILE A 105 -9.86 7.15 9.67
C ILE A 105 -10.17 8.62 10.00
N ALA A 106 -9.23 9.53 9.82
CA ALA A 106 -9.48 10.96 9.96
C ALA A 106 -10.57 11.46 9.01
N SER A 107 -10.59 10.97 7.79
CA SER A 107 -11.62 11.27 6.79
C SER A 107 -12.99 10.67 7.16
N GLY A 108 -13.02 9.59 7.93
CA GLY A 108 -14.22 8.95 8.44
C GLY A 108 -15.08 9.87 9.32
N PHE A 109 -14.49 10.86 9.97
CA PHE A 109 -15.24 11.81 10.81
C PHE A 109 -16.18 12.73 10.02
N TYR A 110 -15.87 13.02 8.76
CA TYR A 110 -16.78 13.78 7.92
C TYR A 110 -17.60 12.91 6.94
N TYR A 111 -17.12 11.70 6.64
CA TYR A 111 -17.80 10.76 5.75
C TYR A 111 -17.53 9.31 6.18
N ILE A 112 -18.48 8.72 6.86
CA ILE A 112 -18.40 7.40 7.51
C ILE A 112 -17.82 6.29 6.60
N PRO A 113 -18.15 6.20 5.30
CA PRO A 113 -17.58 5.14 4.45
C PRO A 113 -16.06 5.09 4.38
N TRP A 114 -15.34 6.17 4.73
CA TRP A 114 -13.87 6.17 4.81
C TRP A 114 -13.29 5.26 5.90
N PHE A 115 -14.09 4.90 6.92
CA PHE A 115 -13.63 3.96 7.94
C PHE A 115 -13.34 2.58 7.38
N ALA A 116 -14.10 2.11 6.38
CA ALA A 116 -13.90 0.79 5.78
C ALA A 116 -12.50 0.63 5.16
N PRO A 117 -12.05 1.48 4.22
CA PRO A 117 -10.69 1.40 3.70
C PRO A 117 -9.63 1.70 4.77
N GLY A 118 -9.93 2.54 5.77
CA GLY A 118 -9.02 2.80 6.89
C GLY A 118 -8.72 1.56 7.71
N ILE A 119 -9.75 0.81 8.10
CA ILE A 119 -9.61 -0.45 8.85
C ILE A 119 -8.89 -1.49 7.99
N ALA A 120 -9.24 -1.61 6.71
CA ALA A 120 -8.58 -2.54 5.80
C ALA A 120 -7.08 -2.23 5.65
N ALA A 121 -6.71 -0.96 5.49
CA ALA A 121 -5.32 -0.53 5.39
C ALA A 121 -4.55 -0.79 6.70
N ALA A 122 -5.15 -0.55 7.86
CA ALA A 122 -4.54 -0.86 9.15
C ALA A 122 -4.29 -2.36 9.30
N PHE A 123 -5.26 -3.19 8.94
CA PHE A 123 -5.12 -4.65 8.96
C PHE A 123 -4.00 -5.12 8.03
N MET A 124 -3.94 -4.61 6.80
CA MET A 124 -2.85 -4.93 5.87
C MET A 124 -1.49 -4.48 6.41
N GLY A 125 -1.41 -3.33 7.05
CA GLY A 125 -0.19 -2.87 7.72
C GLY A 125 0.30 -3.85 8.79
N LEU A 126 -0.62 -4.42 9.59
CA LEU A 126 -0.30 -5.45 10.57
C LEU A 126 0.19 -6.74 9.92
N VAL A 127 -0.50 -7.22 8.88
CA VAL A 127 -0.09 -8.43 8.14
C VAL A 127 1.32 -8.26 7.58
N ILE A 128 1.61 -7.14 6.94
CA ILE A 128 2.95 -6.86 6.38
C ILE A 128 3.99 -6.76 7.49
N ARG A 129 3.65 -6.23 8.65
CA ARG A 129 4.57 -6.19 9.80
C ARG A 129 4.91 -7.59 10.32
N VAL A 130 3.95 -8.50 10.35
CA VAL A 130 4.20 -9.92 10.69
C VAL A 130 5.11 -10.56 9.65
N VAL A 131 4.83 -10.38 8.37
CA VAL A 131 5.68 -10.88 7.28
C VAL A 131 7.10 -10.33 7.38
N LYS A 132 7.24 -9.02 7.65
CA LYS A 132 8.55 -8.38 7.88
C LYS A 132 9.32 -9.07 9.02
N ASN A 133 8.67 -9.37 10.14
CA ASN A 133 9.33 -10.02 11.26
C ASN A 133 9.79 -11.45 10.91
N VAL A 134 8.96 -12.21 10.19
CA VAL A 134 9.32 -13.56 9.71
C VAL A 134 10.51 -13.52 8.75
N VAL A 135 10.52 -12.58 7.80
CA VAL A 135 11.62 -12.42 6.86
C VAL A 135 12.89 -11.97 7.59
N ALA A 136 12.80 -11.08 8.56
CA ALA A 136 13.94 -10.64 9.36
C ALA A 136 14.58 -11.80 10.14
N GLU A 137 13.77 -12.68 10.70
CA GLU A 137 14.25 -13.90 11.37
C GLU A 137 14.94 -14.86 10.39
N ALA A 138 14.36 -15.04 9.22
CA ALA A 138 14.96 -15.86 8.17
C ALA A 138 16.31 -15.32 7.69
N VAL A 139 16.46 -14.00 7.57
CA VAL A 139 17.73 -13.33 7.24
C VAL A 139 18.76 -13.58 8.34
N ALA A 140 18.38 -13.42 9.61
CA ALA A 140 19.27 -13.65 10.74
C ALA A 140 19.78 -15.10 10.79
N LEU A 141 18.89 -16.07 10.58
CA LEU A 141 19.26 -17.49 10.53
C LEU A 141 20.20 -17.82 9.35
N GLN A 142 20.00 -17.19 8.21
CA GLN A 142 20.88 -17.35 7.05
C GLN A 142 22.28 -16.80 7.33
N ASP A 143 22.37 -15.62 7.95
CA ASP A 143 23.66 -15.01 8.32
C ASP A 143 24.40 -15.88 9.34
N GLU A 144 23.72 -16.45 10.34
CA GLU A 144 24.32 -17.41 11.28
C GLU A 144 24.82 -18.67 10.60
N SER A 145 24.07 -19.21 9.64
CA SER A 145 24.48 -20.38 8.86
C SER A 145 25.72 -20.11 8.03
N ASP A 146 25.84 -18.95 7.43
CA ASP A 146 26.99 -18.54 6.62
C ASP A 146 28.26 -18.33 7.48
N LEU A 147 28.09 -17.95 8.75
CA LEU A 147 29.20 -17.79 9.70
C LEU A 147 29.72 -19.11 10.27
N THR A 148 28.93 -20.19 10.25
CA THR A 148 29.30 -21.52 10.79
C THR A 148 30.07 -22.40 9.79
N ILE A 149 30.25 -21.98 8.58
CA ILE A 149 31.06 -22.65 7.55
C ILE A 149 32.46 -22.07 7.55
#